data_607a397961156906a4a8b2f45003b6bb
#
_entry.id   607a397961156906a4a8b2f45003b6bb
#
_cell.length_a   1.000
_cell.length_b   1.000
_cell.length_c   1.000
_cell.angle_alpha   90.00
_cell.angle_beta   90.00
_cell.angle_gamma   90.00
#
_symmetry.space_group_name_H-M   'P 1'
#
loop_
_entity.id
_entity.type
_entity.pdbx_description
1 polymer ?
#
loop_
_entity_poly.entity_id
_entity_poly.type
_entity_poly.pdbx_seq_one_letter_code
_entity_poly.pdbx_strand_id
1 'polypeptide(L)'
;MHRTVAVVAVLCLCSSVAVVAGGPVTTATTATAMADRGSEPSTLDPSTPVLATAPNDTTSYLAIPPENVTNATVTEASLDVGGALAADAAATKGRVAALAIDERLSRANTTAAKQVVIRDAGERIEGRIDRLSTSQRAAIAAYSNGGETTREFVYTLAHGQVRASELLGAVSRLETAAASVPGTAIGGESVASWARDRRVELGIVTSPLRGRLVGAFRGFGPIGVYVEVGNTGVVLATTDRGRYVRDSYLPADRADGPPDGPAGLSAALDRVIALYPWAWNTSTGVESAGGPAAESYRITVFHRQGRLTTHLDPRTGSVFREVQVKSLRRVPTAPPITATGEGLDVAVRRTYATGPMNVSVTEATSGEPVNATVVVDDRTVGRTGLDGSLWAISPRGELNLTVTDGDRVVTTRVASSSRAATGDDGAAAEATAMPPPADRPAATGTRSPPPGNRSIKAGTETATTTAGNATIAPGNATAGTP
;
A
#
# COMPACT_ATOMS: atom_id res chain seq x y z
N MET A 1 -43.44 21.64 34.36
CA MET A 1 -42.31 22.36 33.69
C MET A 1 -42.06 21.65 32.37
N HIS A 2 -42.61 22.14 31.29
CA HIS A 2 -42.47 21.57 29.93
C HIS A 2 -41.20 22.20 29.28
N ARG A 3 -40.28 21.39 28.81
CA ARG A 3 -39.18 21.83 27.96
C ARG A 3 -39.45 21.40 26.54
N THR A 4 -39.72 22.40 25.72
CA THR A 4 -39.92 22.29 24.26
C THR A 4 -38.55 22.10 23.60
N VAL A 5 -38.40 21.03 22.81
CA VAL A 5 -37.21 20.78 21.95
C VAL A 5 -37.54 21.34 20.56
N ALA A 6 -36.78 22.35 20.13
CA ALA A 6 -36.88 22.91 18.80
C ALA A 6 -36.06 22.03 17.82
N VAL A 7 -36.72 21.51 16.77
CA VAL A 7 -36.12 20.84 15.63
C VAL A 7 -35.86 21.90 14.57
N VAL A 8 -34.60 22.13 14.23
CA VAL A 8 -34.17 22.98 13.11
C VAL A 8 -34.01 22.08 11.89
N ALA A 9 -34.91 22.23 10.92
CA ALA A 9 -34.82 21.62 9.59
C ALA A 9 -34.01 22.54 8.68
N VAL A 10 -32.89 22.05 8.14
CA VAL A 10 -32.10 22.74 7.13
C VAL A 10 -32.55 22.25 5.75
N LEU A 11 -33.17 23.13 4.98
CA LEU A 11 -33.51 22.92 3.56
C LEU A 11 -32.26 23.17 2.71
N CYS A 12 -31.82 22.16 1.97
CA CYS A 12 -30.82 22.31 0.88
C CYS A 12 -31.55 22.65 -0.41
N LEU A 13 -31.34 23.87 -0.92
CA LEU A 13 -31.74 24.30 -2.26
C LEU A 13 -30.73 23.78 -3.29
N CYS A 14 -31.15 22.90 -4.19
CA CYS A 14 -30.39 22.51 -5.36
C CYS A 14 -30.60 23.56 -6.46
N SER A 15 -29.53 24.28 -6.82
CA SER A 15 -29.49 25.14 -8.01
C SER A 15 -28.96 24.34 -9.20
N SER A 16 -29.81 24.13 -10.19
CA SER A 16 -29.48 23.49 -11.46
C SER A 16 -28.86 24.53 -12.40
N VAL A 17 -27.62 24.28 -12.86
CA VAL A 17 -26.96 25.03 -13.94
C VAL A 17 -27.08 24.24 -15.23
N ALA A 18 -27.73 24.81 -16.24
CA ALA A 18 -27.82 24.26 -17.58
C ALA A 18 -26.51 24.50 -18.35
N VAL A 19 -25.94 23.45 -18.90
CA VAL A 19 -24.77 23.51 -19.81
C VAL A 19 -25.27 23.50 -21.25
N VAL A 20 -24.86 24.54 -22.00
CA VAL A 20 -25.09 24.68 -23.45
C VAL A 20 -24.11 23.81 -24.22
N ALA A 21 -24.63 22.98 -25.10
CA ALA A 21 -23.84 22.12 -25.99
C ALA A 21 -23.29 22.92 -27.17
N GLY A 22 -21.95 22.94 -27.31
CA GLY A 22 -21.25 23.36 -28.54
C GLY A 22 -20.78 22.12 -29.30
N GLY A 23 -21.19 22.02 -30.58
CA GLY A 23 -20.92 20.89 -31.45
C GLY A 23 -19.48 20.85 -32.01
N PRO A 24 -19.05 19.71 -32.55
CA PRO A 24 -17.68 19.48 -32.99
C PRO A 24 -17.44 19.97 -34.43
N VAL A 25 -16.27 20.61 -34.64
CA VAL A 25 -15.71 20.89 -35.97
C VAL A 25 -14.79 19.73 -36.34
N THR A 26 -15.15 18.97 -37.35
CA THR A 26 -14.32 17.92 -37.95
C THR A 26 -13.37 18.53 -38.97
N THR A 27 -12.07 18.38 -38.80
CA THR A 27 -11.07 18.49 -39.88
C THR A 27 -10.44 17.13 -40.11
N ALA A 28 -10.76 16.55 -41.27
CA ALA A 28 -10.12 15.34 -41.78
C ALA A 28 -8.74 15.70 -42.37
N THR A 29 -7.69 15.08 -41.87
CA THR A 29 -6.39 15.05 -42.53
C THR A 29 -6.05 13.60 -42.87
N THR A 30 -6.04 13.35 -44.19
CA THR A 30 -5.64 12.08 -44.82
C THR A 30 -4.12 11.96 -44.68
N ALA A 31 -3.63 10.95 -44.00
CA ALA A 31 -2.23 10.53 -44.07
C ALA A 31 -2.14 9.09 -44.58
N THR A 32 -1.36 8.96 -45.62
CA THR A 32 -1.10 7.78 -46.42
C THR A 32 -0.39 6.68 -45.62
N ALA A 33 -0.90 5.48 -45.68
CA ALA A 33 -0.30 4.29 -45.10
C ALA A 33 0.98 3.89 -45.82
N MET A 34 2.07 3.71 -45.12
CA MET A 34 3.17 2.83 -45.52
C MET A 34 3.11 1.58 -44.64
N ALA A 35 2.94 0.45 -45.28
CA ALA A 35 3.00 -0.87 -44.66
C ALA A 35 4.44 -1.16 -44.24
N ASP A 36 4.64 -1.51 -42.99
CA ASP A 36 5.83 -2.22 -42.55
C ASP A 36 5.46 -3.47 -41.76
N ARG A 37 6.30 -4.47 -41.93
CA ARG A 37 6.13 -5.88 -41.70
C ARG A 37 5.90 -6.23 -40.24
N GLY A 38 5.06 -7.23 -40.07
CA GLY A 38 4.65 -7.83 -38.83
C GLY A 38 5.80 -8.21 -37.88
N SER A 39 5.69 -7.65 -36.68
CA SER A 39 6.15 -8.31 -35.48
C SER A 39 4.90 -8.84 -34.79
N GLU A 40 4.77 -10.15 -34.70
CA GLU A 40 3.73 -10.79 -33.93
C GLU A 40 3.80 -10.28 -32.48
N PRO A 41 2.70 -9.85 -31.88
CA PRO A 41 2.70 -9.54 -30.45
C PRO A 41 2.88 -10.86 -29.71
N SER A 42 4.00 -11.00 -29.00
CA SER A 42 4.16 -12.04 -27.99
C SER A 42 2.98 -11.92 -27.03
N THR A 43 2.05 -12.86 -27.12
CA THR A 43 0.98 -13.03 -26.14
C THR A 43 1.64 -13.40 -24.82
N LEU A 44 1.86 -12.39 -23.97
CA LEU A 44 2.22 -12.62 -22.58
C LEU A 44 1.05 -13.37 -21.95
N ASP A 45 1.35 -14.51 -21.36
CA ASP A 45 0.40 -15.32 -20.59
C ASP A 45 -0.22 -14.44 -19.50
N PRO A 46 -1.54 -14.21 -19.49
CA PRO A 46 -2.19 -13.31 -18.53
C PRO A 46 -2.11 -13.78 -17.08
N SER A 47 -1.58 -14.96 -16.82
CA SER A 47 -1.44 -15.55 -15.49
C SER A 47 -0.15 -15.19 -14.73
N THR A 48 0.77 -14.43 -15.35
CA THR A 48 2.01 -14.04 -14.66
C THR A 48 1.84 -12.68 -14.00
N PRO A 49 2.03 -12.56 -12.66
CA PRO A 49 1.96 -11.25 -12.00
C PRO A 49 3.04 -10.33 -12.58
N VAL A 50 2.63 -9.14 -13.02
CA VAL A 50 3.56 -8.15 -13.58
C VAL A 50 4.37 -7.53 -12.43
N LEU A 51 5.52 -8.13 -12.14
CA LEU A 51 6.50 -7.54 -11.24
C LEU A 51 7.50 -6.75 -12.06
N ALA A 52 7.51 -5.43 -11.87
CA ALA A 52 8.54 -4.58 -12.43
C ALA A 52 9.86 -4.81 -11.68
N THR A 53 10.96 -4.88 -12.42
CA THR A 53 12.30 -4.98 -11.85
C THR A 53 12.95 -3.61 -11.84
N ALA A 54 13.61 -3.25 -10.74
CA ALA A 54 14.38 -2.01 -10.67
C ALA A 54 15.62 -2.10 -11.56
N PRO A 55 16.13 -0.96 -12.08
CA PRO A 55 17.19 -0.92 -13.09
C PRO A 55 18.47 -1.65 -12.72
N ASN A 56 18.70 -1.93 -11.46
CA ASN A 56 19.91 -2.59 -10.95
C ASN A 56 19.65 -3.99 -10.41
N ASP A 57 18.60 -4.68 -10.85
CA ASP A 57 18.17 -6.01 -10.38
C ASP A 57 18.06 -6.15 -8.85
N THR A 58 18.01 -5.04 -8.15
CA THR A 58 18.03 -5.02 -6.69
C THR A 58 16.64 -5.07 -6.06
N THR A 59 15.58 -4.80 -6.84
CA THR A 59 14.23 -4.69 -6.28
C THR A 59 13.17 -5.04 -7.31
N SER A 60 12.44 -6.12 -7.09
CA SER A 60 11.16 -6.36 -7.75
C SER A 60 10.02 -5.74 -6.93
N TYR A 61 8.96 -5.27 -7.58
CA TYR A 61 7.82 -4.64 -6.93
C TYR A 61 6.55 -4.77 -7.77
N LEU A 62 5.38 -4.85 -7.11
CA LEU A 62 4.08 -4.90 -7.77
C LEU A 62 3.78 -3.53 -8.40
N ALA A 63 3.52 -3.49 -9.71
CA ALA A 63 3.28 -2.25 -10.45
C ALA A 63 2.12 -2.40 -11.43
N ILE A 64 1.44 -1.29 -11.72
CA ILE A 64 0.54 -1.22 -12.87
C ILE A 64 1.39 -1.25 -14.15
N PRO A 65 1.11 -2.10 -15.15
CA PRO A 65 1.78 -2.03 -16.44
C PRO A 65 1.67 -0.61 -17.03
N PRO A 66 2.74 -0.06 -17.62
CA PRO A 66 2.75 1.32 -18.12
C PRO A 66 1.60 1.66 -19.06
N GLU A 67 1.23 0.71 -19.92
CA GLU A 67 0.13 0.81 -20.89
C GLU A 67 -1.26 0.86 -20.24
N ASN A 68 -1.38 0.39 -19.00
CA ASN A 68 -2.62 0.37 -18.23
C ASN A 68 -2.77 1.57 -17.29
N VAL A 69 -1.76 2.46 -17.21
CA VAL A 69 -1.84 3.66 -16.38
C VAL A 69 -2.71 4.70 -17.06
N THR A 70 -3.81 5.08 -16.43
CA THR A 70 -4.74 6.10 -16.93
C THR A 70 -4.48 7.47 -16.33
N ASN A 71 -3.99 7.52 -15.09
CA ASN A 71 -3.64 8.78 -14.43
C ASN A 71 -2.48 8.58 -13.44
N ALA A 72 -1.59 9.57 -13.39
CA ALA A 72 -0.51 9.64 -12.41
C ALA A 72 -0.33 11.08 -11.95
N THR A 73 -0.34 11.32 -10.64
CA THR A 73 -0.26 12.67 -10.07
C THR A 73 0.34 12.69 -8.68
N VAL A 74 0.86 13.84 -8.27
CA VAL A 74 1.20 14.11 -6.87
C VAL A 74 0.10 15.02 -6.30
N THR A 75 -0.41 14.69 -5.13
CA THR A 75 -1.37 15.50 -4.40
C THR A 75 -0.92 15.70 -2.95
N GLU A 76 -1.36 16.78 -2.32
CA GLU A 76 -1.16 16.99 -0.90
C GLU A 76 -2.46 16.71 -0.15
N ALA A 77 -2.39 15.89 0.89
CA ALA A 77 -3.46 15.72 1.86
C ALA A 77 -3.13 16.55 3.10
N SER A 78 -4.04 17.40 3.52
CA SER A 78 -3.92 18.28 4.67
C SER A 78 -5.23 18.32 5.45
N LEU A 79 -5.34 19.18 6.47
CA LEU A 79 -6.56 19.30 7.28
C LEU A 79 -7.80 19.43 6.40
N ASP A 80 -8.74 18.52 6.62
CA ASP A 80 -10.06 18.50 5.99
C ASP A 80 -11.11 18.26 7.09
N VAL A 81 -11.80 19.32 7.47
CA VAL A 81 -12.80 19.26 8.55
C VAL A 81 -13.94 18.29 8.22
N GLY A 82 -14.40 18.26 6.97
CA GLY A 82 -15.41 17.31 6.52
C GLY A 82 -14.93 15.87 6.62
N GLY A 83 -13.70 15.62 6.16
CA GLY A 83 -13.02 14.33 6.25
C GLY A 83 -12.79 13.88 7.68
N ALA A 84 -12.34 14.76 8.54
CA ALA A 84 -12.15 14.48 9.96
C ALA A 84 -13.45 14.10 10.65
N LEU A 85 -14.51 14.90 10.45
CA LEU A 85 -15.84 14.63 11.01
C LEU A 85 -16.42 13.31 10.53
N ALA A 86 -16.33 13.02 9.24
CA ALA A 86 -16.84 11.77 8.69
C ALA A 86 -16.04 10.55 9.19
N ALA A 87 -14.71 10.66 9.35
CA ALA A 87 -13.87 9.63 9.97
C ALA A 87 -14.28 9.39 11.43
N ASP A 88 -14.51 10.44 12.20
CA ASP A 88 -14.91 10.35 13.61
C ASP A 88 -16.34 9.84 13.77
N ALA A 89 -17.26 10.20 12.86
CA ALA A 89 -18.61 9.64 12.82
C ALA A 89 -18.56 8.12 12.50
N ALA A 90 -17.72 7.70 11.55
CA ALA A 90 -17.51 6.29 11.25
C ALA A 90 -16.96 5.52 12.46
N ALA A 91 -15.93 6.06 13.13
CA ALA A 91 -15.36 5.48 14.34
C ALA A 91 -16.38 5.39 15.49
N THR A 92 -17.19 6.43 15.68
CA THR A 92 -18.27 6.43 16.69
C THR A 92 -19.32 5.38 16.38
N LYS A 93 -19.75 5.27 15.12
CA LYS A 93 -20.70 4.24 14.67
C LYS A 93 -20.16 2.82 14.88
N GLY A 94 -18.87 2.63 14.67
CA GLY A 94 -18.17 1.36 14.96
C GLY A 94 -18.21 1.02 16.45
N ARG A 95 -17.90 1.99 17.33
CA ARG A 95 -17.96 1.81 18.80
C ARG A 95 -19.38 1.48 19.29
N VAL A 96 -20.38 2.20 18.80
CA VAL A 96 -21.79 1.95 19.13
C VAL A 96 -22.20 0.53 18.72
N ALA A 97 -21.80 0.09 17.52
CA ALA A 97 -22.07 -1.27 17.06
C ALA A 97 -21.40 -2.34 17.93
N ALA A 98 -20.19 -2.07 18.42
CA ALA A 98 -19.47 -2.96 19.33
C ALA A 98 -20.16 -3.04 20.71
N LEU A 99 -20.55 -1.91 21.30
CA LEU A 99 -21.32 -1.86 22.55
C LEU A 99 -22.66 -2.57 22.43
N ALA A 100 -23.34 -2.51 21.29
CA ALA A 100 -24.57 -3.24 21.04
C ALA A 100 -24.37 -4.76 21.02
N ILE A 101 -23.19 -5.24 20.66
CA ILE A 101 -22.84 -6.67 20.77
C ILE A 101 -22.70 -7.05 22.26
N ASP A 102 -21.93 -6.26 23.02
CA ASP A 102 -21.71 -6.50 24.45
C ASP A 102 -23.04 -6.52 25.21
N GLU A 103 -23.95 -5.58 24.92
CA GLU A 103 -25.26 -5.52 25.54
C GLU A 103 -26.15 -6.72 25.20
N ARG A 104 -26.12 -7.20 23.94
CA ARG A 104 -26.84 -8.43 23.57
C ARG A 104 -26.29 -9.66 24.28
N LEU A 105 -24.97 -9.76 24.41
CA LEU A 105 -24.30 -10.84 25.13
C LEU A 105 -24.65 -10.85 26.63
N SER A 106 -24.71 -9.65 27.24
CA SER A 106 -25.09 -9.51 28.65
C SER A 106 -26.53 -9.96 28.93
N ARG A 107 -27.44 -9.74 28.00
CA ARG A 107 -28.85 -10.18 28.08
C ARG A 107 -29.06 -11.65 27.77
N ALA A 108 -28.09 -12.28 27.11
CA ALA A 108 -28.20 -13.70 26.78
C ALA A 108 -27.87 -14.57 27.99
N ASN A 109 -28.89 -15.20 28.57
CA ASN A 109 -28.78 -15.96 29.84
C ASN A 109 -28.32 -17.40 29.66
N THR A 110 -28.24 -17.92 28.44
CA THR A 110 -27.80 -19.28 28.13
C THR A 110 -26.62 -19.29 27.16
N THR A 111 -25.80 -20.34 27.22
CA THR A 111 -24.70 -20.57 26.29
C THR A 111 -25.20 -20.57 24.84
N ALA A 112 -26.30 -21.25 24.56
CA ALA A 112 -26.90 -21.30 23.23
C ALA A 112 -27.32 -19.92 22.74
N ALA A 113 -27.95 -19.06 23.57
CA ALA A 113 -28.30 -17.71 23.22
C ALA A 113 -27.05 -16.82 22.93
N LYS A 114 -25.99 -16.97 23.73
CA LYS A 114 -24.71 -16.28 23.49
C LYS A 114 -24.05 -16.71 22.18
N GLN A 115 -24.10 -18.02 21.86
CA GLN A 115 -23.58 -18.55 20.58
C GLN A 115 -24.32 -17.91 19.38
N VAL A 116 -25.65 -17.77 19.46
CA VAL A 116 -26.46 -17.10 18.42
C VAL A 116 -26.01 -15.65 18.25
N VAL A 117 -25.87 -14.90 19.36
CA VAL A 117 -25.43 -13.50 19.31
C VAL A 117 -24.06 -13.34 18.64
N ILE A 118 -23.11 -14.24 18.96
CA ILE A 118 -21.76 -14.22 18.39
C ILE A 118 -21.79 -14.53 16.90
N ARG A 119 -22.55 -15.58 16.49
CA ARG A 119 -22.71 -15.94 15.08
C ARG A 119 -23.28 -14.80 14.26
N ASP A 120 -24.43 -14.26 14.71
CA ASP A 120 -25.08 -13.12 14.03
C ASP A 120 -24.16 -11.87 13.94
N ALA A 121 -23.32 -11.65 14.95
CA ALA A 121 -22.35 -10.55 14.92
C ALA A 121 -21.25 -10.82 13.92
N GLY A 122 -20.75 -12.04 13.81
CA GLY A 122 -19.77 -12.47 12.82
C GLY A 122 -20.27 -12.27 11.39
N GLU A 123 -21.46 -12.80 11.08
CA GLU A 123 -22.08 -12.63 9.74
C GLU A 123 -22.28 -11.16 9.36
N ARG A 124 -22.66 -10.32 10.33
CA ARG A 124 -22.74 -8.85 10.07
C ARG A 124 -21.39 -8.20 9.81
N ILE A 125 -20.32 -8.67 10.47
CA ILE A 125 -18.95 -8.19 10.23
C ILE A 125 -18.53 -8.60 8.82
N GLU A 126 -18.72 -9.85 8.40
CA GLU A 126 -18.41 -10.33 7.05
C GLU A 126 -19.10 -9.48 5.98
N GLY A 127 -20.40 -9.32 6.05
CA GLY A 127 -21.13 -8.48 5.09
C GLY A 127 -20.69 -7.00 5.08
N ARG A 128 -20.02 -6.51 6.14
CA ARG A 128 -19.41 -5.17 6.14
C ARG A 128 -18.03 -5.16 5.48
N ILE A 129 -17.26 -6.24 5.62
CA ILE A 129 -15.97 -6.44 4.96
C ILE A 129 -16.18 -6.51 3.44
N ASP A 130 -17.15 -7.29 2.97
CA ASP A 130 -17.51 -7.40 1.54
C ASP A 130 -17.87 -6.06 0.94
N ARG A 131 -18.74 -5.29 1.63
CA ARG A 131 -19.10 -3.94 1.18
C ARG A 131 -17.91 -2.98 1.13
N LEU A 132 -16.97 -3.11 2.08
CA LEU A 132 -15.77 -2.31 2.11
C LEU A 132 -14.85 -2.63 0.93
N SER A 133 -14.63 -3.90 0.63
CA SER A 133 -13.84 -4.37 -0.50
C SER A 133 -14.46 -3.96 -1.84
N THR A 134 -15.79 -4.07 -1.96
CA THR A 134 -16.53 -3.63 -3.15
C THR A 134 -16.45 -2.12 -3.33
N SER A 135 -16.61 -1.33 -2.25
CA SER A 135 -16.48 0.13 -2.30
C SER A 135 -15.09 0.58 -2.73
N GLN A 136 -14.04 -0.12 -2.28
CA GLN A 136 -12.67 0.19 -2.69
C GLN A 136 -12.45 -0.07 -4.19
N ARG A 137 -12.92 -1.20 -4.72
CA ARG A 137 -12.83 -1.50 -6.17
C ARG A 137 -13.61 -0.50 -7.00
N ALA A 138 -14.81 -0.12 -6.53
CA ALA A 138 -15.63 0.89 -7.21
C ALA A 138 -14.95 2.27 -7.26
N ALA A 139 -14.30 2.70 -6.18
CA ALA A 139 -13.55 3.96 -6.14
C ALA A 139 -12.35 3.94 -7.11
N ILE A 140 -11.62 2.83 -7.19
CA ILE A 140 -10.51 2.69 -8.15
C ILE A 140 -11.04 2.83 -9.59
N ALA A 141 -12.14 2.14 -9.91
CA ALA A 141 -12.75 2.21 -11.23
C ALA A 141 -13.28 3.62 -11.55
N ALA A 142 -13.96 4.28 -10.60
CA ALA A 142 -14.48 5.64 -10.76
C ALA A 142 -13.33 6.63 -11.03
N TYR A 143 -12.26 6.59 -10.24
CA TYR A 143 -11.11 7.47 -10.42
C TYR A 143 -10.33 7.16 -11.71
N SER A 144 -10.14 5.89 -12.07
CA SER A 144 -9.51 5.47 -13.33
C SER A 144 -10.25 5.98 -14.56
N ASN A 145 -11.58 6.09 -14.50
CA ASN A 145 -12.45 6.58 -15.57
C ASN A 145 -12.71 8.09 -15.52
N GLY A 146 -12.04 8.82 -14.61
CA GLY A 146 -12.20 10.27 -14.46
C GLY A 146 -13.52 10.70 -13.79
N GLY A 147 -14.24 9.77 -13.16
CA GLY A 147 -15.49 10.04 -12.44
C GLY A 147 -15.31 10.64 -11.05
N GLU A 148 -14.10 10.63 -10.51
CA GLU A 148 -13.72 11.21 -9.22
C GLU A 148 -12.47 12.09 -9.37
N THR A 149 -12.35 13.11 -8.53
CA THR A 149 -11.10 13.88 -8.40
C THR A 149 -10.09 13.10 -7.55
N THR A 150 -8.79 13.41 -7.70
CA THR A 150 -7.74 12.80 -6.86
C THR A 150 -8.01 12.98 -5.36
N ARG A 151 -8.54 14.14 -4.96
CA ARG A 151 -8.88 14.43 -3.57
C ARG A 151 -9.99 13.51 -3.05
N GLU A 152 -11.08 13.35 -3.79
CA GLU A 152 -12.20 12.47 -3.44
C GLU A 152 -11.75 11.02 -3.36
N PHE A 153 -10.93 10.58 -4.31
CA PHE A 153 -10.37 9.24 -4.32
C PHE A 153 -9.51 8.96 -3.08
N VAL A 154 -8.54 9.84 -2.78
CA VAL A 154 -7.67 9.70 -1.60
C VAL A 154 -8.49 9.75 -0.30
N TYR A 155 -9.53 10.57 -0.26
CA TYR A 155 -10.49 10.62 0.83
C TYR A 155 -11.22 9.29 1.01
N THR A 156 -11.73 8.70 -0.08
CA THR A 156 -12.41 7.40 -0.05
C THR A 156 -11.50 6.29 0.49
N LEU A 157 -10.22 6.29 0.09
CA LEU A 157 -9.23 5.32 0.61
C LEU A 157 -8.96 5.52 2.11
N ALA A 158 -8.84 6.76 2.58
CA ALA A 158 -8.67 7.07 3.99
C ALA A 158 -9.89 6.65 4.82
N HIS A 159 -11.11 6.88 4.32
CA HIS A 159 -12.34 6.39 4.92
C HIS A 159 -12.40 4.86 5.01
N GLY A 160 -11.94 4.18 3.96
CA GLY A 160 -11.77 2.71 3.95
C GLY A 160 -10.89 2.23 5.09
N GLN A 161 -9.75 2.91 5.30
CA GLN A 161 -8.84 2.64 6.42
C GLN A 161 -9.52 2.76 7.78
N VAL A 162 -10.31 3.81 8.02
CA VAL A 162 -11.04 4.00 9.29
C VAL A 162 -12.04 2.86 9.51
N ARG A 163 -12.84 2.54 8.49
CA ARG A 163 -13.83 1.46 8.57
C ARG A 163 -13.17 0.09 8.81
N ALA A 164 -12.06 -0.18 8.14
CA ALA A 164 -11.30 -1.41 8.34
C ALA A 164 -10.75 -1.50 9.78
N SER A 165 -10.23 -0.40 10.33
CA SER A 165 -9.74 -0.34 11.72
C SER A 165 -10.86 -0.62 12.74
N GLU A 166 -12.06 -0.10 12.53
CA GLU A 166 -13.23 -0.37 13.37
C GLU A 166 -13.66 -1.84 13.28
N LEU A 167 -13.63 -2.42 12.08
CA LEU A 167 -13.94 -3.85 11.88
C LEU A 167 -12.90 -4.74 12.56
N LEU A 168 -11.61 -4.40 12.49
CA LEU A 168 -10.55 -5.09 13.24
C LEU A 168 -10.81 -5.08 14.75
N GLY A 169 -11.24 -3.93 15.29
CA GLY A 169 -11.66 -3.83 16.68
C GLY A 169 -12.89 -4.71 17.02
N ALA A 170 -13.86 -4.77 16.12
CA ALA A 170 -15.05 -5.61 16.29
C ALA A 170 -14.71 -7.11 16.23
N VAL A 171 -13.82 -7.54 15.31
CA VAL A 171 -13.31 -8.90 15.22
C VAL A 171 -12.61 -9.31 16.53
N SER A 172 -11.72 -8.45 17.05
CA SER A 172 -11.01 -8.73 18.30
C SER A 172 -11.94 -8.83 19.52
N ARG A 173 -12.97 -7.98 19.59
CA ARG A 173 -13.99 -8.06 20.66
C ARG A 173 -14.79 -9.35 20.59
N LEU A 174 -15.20 -9.74 19.38
CA LEU A 174 -15.98 -10.96 19.18
C LEU A 174 -15.18 -12.20 19.55
N GLU A 175 -13.89 -12.25 19.19
CA GLU A 175 -12.98 -13.31 19.60
C GLU A 175 -12.82 -13.39 21.12
N THR A 176 -12.64 -12.24 21.78
CA THR A 176 -12.56 -12.16 23.25
C THR A 176 -13.87 -12.66 23.92
N ALA A 177 -15.01 -12.22 23.41
CA ALA A 177 -16.31 -12.65 23.92
C ALA A 177 -16.53 -14.16 23.75
N ALA A 178 -16.15 -14.72 22.59
CA ALA A 178 -16.29 -16.14 22.30
C ALA A 178 -15.40 -17.04 23.18
N ALA A 179 -14.27 -16.53 23.68
CA ALA A 179 -13.40 -17.28 24.59
C ALA A 179 -14.13 -17.74 25.88
N SER A 180 -15.18 -17.03 26.29
CA SER A 180 -16.03 -17.40 27.45
C SER A 180 -17.26 -18.23 27.09
N VAL A 181 -17.47 -18.59 25.80
CA VAL A 181 -18.65 -19.29 25.30
C VAL A 181 -18.23 -20.54 24.54
N PRO A 182 -18.11 -21.71 25.23
CA PRO A 182 -17.63 -22.96 24.62
C PRO A 182 -18.47 -23.38 23.41
N GLY A 183 -17.81 -24.00 22.42
CA GLY A 183 -18.48 -24.58 21.24
C GLY A 183 -19.02 -23.53 20.25
N THR A 184 -18.59 -22.27 20.37
CA THR A 184 -18.99 -21.21 19.42
C THR A 184 -18.23 -21.35 18.13
N ALA A 185 -18.98 -21.31 17.01
CA ALA A 185 -18.44 -21.30 15.64
C ALA A 185 -19.16 -20.24 14.80
N ILE A 186 -18.46 -19.68 13.81
CA ILE A 186 -18.99 -18.78 12.77
C ILE A 186 -18.66 -19.45 11.42
N GLY A 187 -19.66 -19.62 10.56
CA GLY A 187 -19.46 -20.29 9.26
C GLY A 187 -18.91 -21.72 9.35
N GLY A 188 -19.07 -22.41 10.48
CA GLY A 188 -18.51 -23.74 10.73
C GLY A 188 -17.08 -23.76 11.27
N GLU A 189 -16.42 -22.61 11.39
CA GLU A 189 -15.08 -22.46 11.93
C GLU A 189 -15.07 -21.99 13.39
N SER A 190 -14.00 -22.33 14.14
CA SER A 190 -13.78 -21.72 15.46
C SER A 190 -13.66 -20.20 15.32
N VAL A 191 -14.18 -19.46 16.32
CA VAL A 191 -14.13 -17.99 16.28
C VAL A 191 -12.68 -17.47 16.19
N ALA A 192 -11.71 -18.18 16.76
CA ALA A 192 -10.29 -17.83 16.69
C ALA A 192 -9.72 -17.99 15.26
N SER A 193 -10.11 -19.05 14.53
CA SER A 193 -9.74 -19.23 13.11
C SER A 193 -10.38 -18.15 12.26
N TRP A 194 -11.70 -18.01 12.38
CA TRP A 194 -12.47 -16.97 11.71
C TRP A 194 -11.87 -15.56 11.93
N ALA A 195 -11.53 -15.20 13.16
CA ALA A 195 -10.97 -13.89 13.49
C ALA A 195 -9.59 -13.68 12.84
N ARG A 196 -8.76 -14.73 12.76
CA ARG A 196 -7.47 -14.68 12.07
C ARG A 196 -7.65 -14.39 10.59
N ASP A 197 -8.57 -15.06 9.93
CA ASP A 197 -8.83 -14.89 8.51
C ASP A 197 -9.41 -13.52 8.19
N ARG A 198 -10.37 -13.02 8.98
CA ARG A 198 -10.90 -11.65 8.83
C ARG A 198 -9.83 -10.57 9.04
N ARG A 199 -8.83 -10.80 9.91
CA ARG A 199 -7.68 -9.87 10.05
C ARG A 199 -6.80 -9.84 8.80
N VAL A 200 -6.59 -10.97 8.15
CA VAL A 200 -5.84 -11.04 6.89
C VAL A 200 -6.59 -10.28 5.81
N GLU A 201 -7.88 -10.51 5.66
CA GLU A 201 -8.74 -9.88 4.68
C GLU A 201 -8.80 -8.34 4.89
N LEU A 202 -9.01 -7.88 6.12
CA LEU A 202 -8.98 -6.44 6.45
C LEU A 202 -7.61 -5.81 6.21
N GLY A 203 -6.53 -6.61 6.27
CA GLY A 203 -5.18 -6.20 5.90
C GLY A 203 -5.06 -5.74 4.44
N ILE A 204 -5.93 -6.22 3.55
CA ILE A 204 -5.98 -5.80 2.15
C ILE A 204 -6.37 -4.32 2.01
N VAL A 205 -7.18 -3.81 2.93
CA VAL A 205 -7.69 -2.42 2.90
C VAL A 205 -6.81 -1.47 3.71
N THR A 206 -6.05 -1.97 4.67
CA THR A 206 -5.24 -1.14 5.58
C THR A 206 -3.81 -0.99 5.12
N SER A 207 -3.22 0.20 5.36
CA SER A 207 -1.78 0.42 5.21
C SER A 207 -1.28 1.60 6.05
N PRO A 208 0.03 1.68 6.33
CA PRO A 208 0.61 2.84 7.01
C PRO A 208 0.39 4.15 6.26
N LEU A 209 0.41 4.14 4.91
CA LEU A 209 0.15 5.32 4.09
C LEU A 209 -1.29 5.81 4.28
N ARG A 210 -2.27 4.91 4.19
CA ARG A 210 -3.68 5.27 4.38
C ARG A 210 -3.95 5.77 5.81
N GLY A 211 -3.28 5.18 6.81
CA GLY A 211 -3.31 5.70 8.19
C GLY A 211 -2.76 7.12 8.30
N ARG A 212 -1.70 7.44 7.56
CA ARG A 212 -1.14 8.79 7.48
C ARG A 212 -2.08 9.79 6.80
N LEU A 213 -2.80 9.37 5.76
CA LEU A 213 -3.85 10.19 5.12
C LEU A 213 -4.96 10.57 6.13
N VAL A 214 -5.44 9.59 6.91
CA VAL A 214 -6.41 9.85 7.99
C VAL A 214 -5.84 10.86 9.00
N GLY A 215 -4.57 10.73 9.36
CA GLY A 215 -3.88 11.68 10.25
C GLY A 215 -3.79 13.08 9.65
N ALA A 216 -3.47 13.20 8.36
CA ALA A 216 -3.39 14.48 7.66
C ALA A 216 -4.77 15.18 7.61
N PHE A 217 -5.84 14.47 7.30
CA PHE A 217 -7.19 15.02 7.33
C PHE A 217 -7.62 15.49 8.72
N ARG A 218 -7.12 14.85 9.78
CA ARG A 218 -7.32 15.28 11.18
C ARG A 218 -6.39 16.41 11.63
N GLY A 219 -5.51 16.92 10.75
CA GLY A 219 -4.60 18.01 11.06
C GLY A 219 -3.28 17.61 11.72
N PHE A 220 -2.89 16.33 11.70
CA PHE A 220 -1.58 15.88 12.21
C PHE A 220 -0.41 16.18 11.27
N GLY A 221 -0.55 17.19 10.45
CA GLY A 221 0.39 17.68 9.46
C GLY A 221 0.12 17.15 8.06
N PRO A 222 0.46 17.95 7.03
CA PRO A 222 0.24 17.60 5.64
C PRO A 222 1.13 16.41 5.22
N ILE A 223 0.73 15.76 4.11
CA ILE A 223 1.49 14.69 3.48
C ILE A 223 1.34 14.77 1.97
N GLY A 224 2.46 14.80 1.24
CA GLY A 224 2.50 14.63 -0.21
C GLY A 224 2.34 13.15 -0.56
N VAL A 225 1.45 12.84 -1.48
CA VAL A 225 1.16 11.47 -1.94
C VAL A 225 1.21 11.43 -3.46
N TYR A 226 2.02 10.53 -3.99
CA TYR A 226 1.97 10.12 -5.38
C TYR A 226 0.84 9.11 -5.54
N VAL A 227 -0.03 9.34 -6.50
CA VAL A 227 -1.18 8.50 -6.85
C VAL A 227 -1.05 8.10 -8.30
N GLU A 228 -1.01 6.81 -8.57
CA GLU A 228 -1.04 6.25 -9.92
C GLU A 228 -2.18 5.24 -9.98
N VAL A 229 -3.02 5.35 -11.00
CA VAL A 229 -4.19 4.48 -11.18
C VAL A 229 -4.28 4.00 -12.61
N GLY A 230 -4.86 2.85 -12.77
CA GLY A 230 -5.24 2.25 -14.05
C GLY A 230 -6.42 1.31 -13.88
N ASN A 231 -6.86 0.73 -14.97
CA ASN A 231 -7.99 -0.21 -14.97
C ASN A 231 -7.74 -1.44 -14.09
N THR A 232 -6.47 -1.80 -13.87
CA THR A 232 -6.06 -2.96 -13.08
C THR A 232 -5.92 -2.67 -11.60
N GLY A 233 -5.72 -1.40 -11.19
CA GLY A 233 -5.52 -1.08 -9.78
C GLY A 233 -4.97 0.31 -9.49
N VAL A 234 -4.38 0.45 -8.31
CA VAL A 234 -3.82 1.71 -7.78
C VAL A 234 -2.47 1.49 -7.12
N VAL A 235 -1.59 2.46 -7.28
CA VAL A 235 -0.33 2.60 -6.54
C VAL A 235 -0.32 3.94 -5.83
N LEU A 236 -0.10 3.91 -4.53
CA LEU A 236 0.15 5.09 -3.70
C LEU A 236 1.58 5.06 -3.21
N ALA A 237 2.26 6.20 -3.19
CA ALA A 237 3.59 6.29 -2.60
C ALA A 237 3.80 7.63 -1.90
N THR A 238 4.61 7.62 -0.84
CA THR A 238 4.99 8.84 -0.11
C THR A 238 6.37 8.71 0.51
N THR A 239 7.01 9.83 0.70
CA THR A 239 8.18 9.98 1.57
C THR A 239 7.78 10.85 2.78
N ASP A 240 7.76 10.29 3.95
CA ASP A 240 7.35 11.02 5.17
C ASP A 240 8.22 10.58 6.36
N ARG A 241 8.71 11.54 7.12
CA ARG A 241 9.47 11.32 8.37
C ARG A 241 10.61 10.30 8.23
N GLY A 242 11.39 10.40 7.16
CA GLY A 242 12.53 9.52 6.88
C GLY A 242 12.16 8.10 6.43
N ARG A 243 10.92 7.89 6.05
CA ARG A 243 10.41 6.62 5.51
C ARG A 243 9.85 6.80 4.12
N TYR A 244 10.08 5.80 3.29
CA TYR A 244 9.33 5.58 2.06
C TYR A 244 8.23 4.55 2.34
N VAL A 245 7.01 4.86 1.96
CA VAL A 245 5.87 3.94 2.04
C VAL A 245 5.24 3.83 0.65
N ARG A 246 5.10 2.61 0.16
CA ARG A 246 4.40 2.29 -1.08
C ARG A 246 3.28 1.30 -0.79
N ASP A 247 2.14 1.53 -1.38
CA ASP A 247 0.91 0.76 -1.24
C ASP A 247 0.36 0.49 -2.64
N SER A 248 0.53 -0.74 -3.14
CA SER A 248 0.02 -1.18 -4.43
C SER A 248 -1.13 -2.15 -4.23
N TYR A 249 -2.23 -1.97 -4.94
CA TYR A 249 -3.39 -2.84 -4.92
C TYR A 249 -3.94 -3.02 -6.34
N LEU A 250 -3.79 -4.22 -6.88
CA LEU A 250 -4.20 -4.62 -8.22
C LEU A 250 -5.26 -5.72 -8.12
N PRO A 251 -6.52 -5.39 -7.84
CA PRO A 251 -7.58 -6.39 -7.69
C PRO A 251 -7.85 -7.21 -8.96
N ALA A 252 -7.48 -6.71 -10.14
CA ALA A 252 -7.60 -7.44 -11.39
C ALA A 252 -6.68 -8.68 -11.47
N ASP A 253 -5.60 -8.72 -10.66
CA ASP A 253 -4.69 -9.87 -10.61
C ASP A 253 -5.27 -11.05 -9.81
N ARG A 254 -6.50 -10.92 -9.30
CA ARG A 254 -7.24 -12.01 -8.67
C ARG A 254 -8.10 -12.72 -9.72
N ALA A 255 -7.92 -14.01 -9.86
CA ALA A 255 -8.69 -14.80 -10.80
C ALA A 255 -9.98 -15.35 -10.19
N ASP A 256 -11.03 -15.39 -10.99
CA ASP A 256 -12.22 -16.19 -10.71
C ASP A 256 -12.00 -17.61 -11.27
N GLY A 257 -12.13 -18.65 -10.46
CA GLY A 257 -11.98 -20.03 -10.92
C GLY A 257 -11.39 -20.98 -9.86
N PRO A 258 -11.14 -22.24 -10.22
CA PRO A 258 -10.53 -23.21 -9.30
C PRO A 258 -9.10 -22.79 -8.95
N PRO A 259 -8.61 -23.15 -7.73
CA PRO A 259 -7.30 -22.76 -7.27
C PRO A 259 -6.20 -23.60 -7.94
N ASP A 260 -5.38 -22.96 -8.77
CA ASP A 260 -4.10 -23.50 -9.25
C ASP A 260 -2.91 -22.92 -8.48
N GLY A 261 -3.20 -22.14 -7.44
CA GLY A 261 -2.23 -21.44 -6.63
C GLY A 261 -1.59 -22.29 -5.53
N PRO A 262 -0.87 -21.64 -4.61
CA PRO A 262 -0.12 -22.32 -3.55
C PRO A 262 -1.01 -23.20 -2.66
N ALA A 263 -0.62 -24.46 -2.48
CA ALA A 263 -1.34 -25.42 -1.64
C ALA A 263 -1.10 -25.20 -0.14
N GLY A 264 -0.95 -23.97 0.33
CA GLY A 264 -0.76 -23.61 1.74
C GLY A 264 0.29 -22.54 1.98
N LEU A 265 0.50 -22.16 3.24
CA LEU A 265 1.40 -21.07 3.64
C LEU A 265 2.85 -21.29 3.23
N SER A 266 3.35 -22.54 3.24
CA SER A 266 4.73 -22.84 2.83
C SER A 266 4.92 -22.55 1.34
N ALA A 267 4.04 -23.06 0.48
CA ALA A 267 4.11 -22.81 -0.96
C ALA A 267 3.90 -21.32 -1.30
N ALA A 268 3.04 -20.62 -0.55
CA ALA A 268 2.86 -19.17 -0.69
C ALA A 268 4.15 -18.41 -0.31
N LEU A 269 4.84 -18.85 0.75
CA LEU A 269 6.13 -18.27 1.14
C LEU A 269 7.19 -18.53 0.07
N ASP A 270 7.31 -19.75 -0.46
CA ASP A 270 8.26 -20.09 -1.53
C ASP A 270 8.00 -19.22 -2.78
N ARG A 271 6.73 -18.94 -3.09
CA ARG A 271 6.36 -18.03 -4.17
C ARG A 271 6.85 -16.61 -3.91
N VAL A 272 6.69 -16.08 -2.67
CA VAL A 272 7.20 -14.74 -2.32
C VAL A 272 8.72 -14.68 -2.37
N ILE A 273 9.40 -15.73 -1.93
CA ILE A 273 10.86 -15.84 -2.01
C ILE A 273 11.33 -15.72 -3.47
N ALA A 274 10.67 -16.44 -4.37
CA ALA A 274 10.98 -16.40 -5.80
C ALA A 274 10.72 -15.03 -6.43
N LEU A 275 9.64 -14.35 -6.03
CA LEU A 275 9.24 -13.04 -6.56
C LEU A 275 10.05 -11.88 -5.97
N TYR A 276 10.51 -11.97 -4.72
CA TYR A 276 11.20 -10.89 -4.00
C TYR A 276 12.54 -11.35 -3.40
N PRO A 277 13.48 -11.88 -4.20
CA PRO A 277 14.75 -12.40 -3.70
C PRO A 277 15.56 -11.33 -2.93
N TRP A 278 15.45 -10.06 -3.32
CA TRP A 278 16.11 -8.95 -2.63
C TRP A 278 15.66 -8.77 -1.18
N ALA A 279 14.36 -8.98 -0.89
CA ALA A 279 13.82 -8.90 0.47
C ALA A 279 14.21 -10.14 1.27
N TRP A 280 14.13 -11.32 0.64
CA TRP A 280 14.47 -12.58 1.28
C TRP A 280 15.95 -12.70 1.65
N ASN A 281 16.86 -12.38 0.73
CA ASN A 281 18.31 -12.48 0.94
C ASN A 281 18.83 -11.57 2.07
N THR A 282 18.06 -10.54 2.44
CA THR A 282 18.36 -9.62 3.54
C THR A 282 17.34 -9.70 4.67
N SER A 283 16.56 -10.80 4.73
CA SER A 283 15.52 -10.96 5.72
C SER A 283 16.07 -11.14 7.13
N THR A 284 15.35 -10.57 8.09
CA THR A 284 15.60 -10.69 9.53
C THR A 284 14.47 -11.39 10.26
N GLY A 285 13.36 -11.63 9.58
CA GLY A 285 12.20 -12.33 10.09
C GLY A 285 11.08 -12.42 9.05
N VAL A 286 10.18 -13.38 9.24
CA VAL A 286 9.02 -13.59 8.37
C VAL A 286 7.79 -13.89 9.22
N GLU A 287 6.67 -13.29 8.84
CA GLU A 287 5.35 -13.63 9.35
C GLU A 287 4.47 -14.07 8.20
N SER A 288 3.66 -15.10 8.42
CA SER A 288 2.71 -15.61 7.44
C SER A 288 1.36 -15.90 8.09
N ALA A 289 0.28 -15.61 7.36
CA ALA A 289 -1.08 -15.88 7.79
C ALA A 289 -2.03 -15.99 6.60
N GLY A 290 -3.23 -16.53 6.84
CA GLY A 290 -4.28 -16.63 5.85
C GLY A 290 -4.32 -17.98 5.16
N GLY A 291 -5.10 -18.04 4.10
CA GLY A 291 -5.42 -19.23 3.34
C GLY A 291 -6.64 -19.01 2.46
N PRO A 292 -7.21 -20.09 1.89
CA PRO A 292 -8.42 -20.00 1.07
C PRO A 292 -9.63 -19.37 1.80
N ALA A 293 -9.80 -19.64 3.10
CA ALA A 293 -10.87 -19.07 3.91
C ALA A 293 -10.73 -17.55 4.14
N ALA A 294 -9.48 -17.03 4.13
CA ALA A 294 -9.19 -15.60 4.16
C ALA A 294 -9.10 -15.00 2.75
N GLU A 295 -9.36 -15.78 1.71
CA GLU A 295 -9.20 -15.41 0.31
C GLU A 295 -7.82 -14.78 -0.02
N SER A 296 -6.83 -15.00 0.82
CA SER A 296 -5.49 -14.43 0.68
C SER A 296 -4.47 -15.12 1.59
N TYR A 297 -3.25 -15.31 1.07
CA TYR A 297 -2.07 -15.55 1.88
C TYR A 297 -1.36 -14.22 2.12
N ARG A 298 -1.24 -13.79 3.38
CA ARG A 298 -0.44 -12.64 3.76
C ARG A 298 0.94 -13.09 4.20
N ILE A 299 1.97 -12.64 3.51
CA ILE A 299 3.38 -12.87 3.84
C ILE A 299 4.03 -11.52 4.14
N THR A 300 4.65 -11.40 5.31
CA THR A 300 5.42 -10.21 5.70
C THR A 300 6.88 -10.60 5.88
N VAL A 301 7.76 -9.98 5.12
CA VAL A 301 9.22 -10.15 5.21
C VAL A 301 9.80 -8.88 5.84
N PHE A 302 10.43 -9.03 7.01
CA PHE A 302 11.25 -7.99 7.62
C PHE A 302 12.65 -8.12 7.02
N HIS A 303 13.17 -7.04 6.49
CA HIS A 303 14.46 -7.04 5.78
C HIS A 303 15.30 -5.81 6.13
N ARG A 304 16.55 -5.81 5.72
CA ARG A 304 17.54 -4.77 6.10
C ARG A 304 17.04 -3.32 5.87
N GLN A 305 16.28 -3.07 4.81
CA GLN A 305 15.76 -1.73 4.52
C GLN A 305 14.45 -1.42 5.26
N GLY A 306 13.71 -2.43 5.75
CA GLY A 306 12.42 -2.25 6.39
C GLY A 306 11.52 -3.46 6.34
N ARG A 307 10.33 -3.33 5.75
CA ARG A 307 9.30 -4.38 5.71
C ARG A 307 8.60 -4.41 4.35
N LEU A 308 8.44 -5.61 3.83
CA LEU A 308 7.58 -5.93 2.69
C LEU A 308 6.40 -6.78 3.19
N THR A 309 5.17 -6.39 2.90
CA THR A 309 3.97 -7.19 3.14
C THR A 309 3.28 -7.44 1.81
N THR A 310 3.06 -8.70 1.47
CA THR A 310 2.37 -9.13 0.25
C THR A 310 1.09 -9.87 0.59
N HIS A 311 0.09 -9.77 -0.28
CA HIS A 311 -1.08 -10.62 -0.28
C HIS A 311 -1.13 -11.34 -1.62
N LEU A 312 -1.13 -12.68 -1.55
CA LEU A 312 -1.22 -13.55 -2.70
C LEU A 312 -2.64 -14.12 -2.81
N ASP A 313 -3.11 -14.21 -4.02
CA ASP A 313 -4.35 -14.92 -4.32
C ASP A 313 -4.12 -16.44 -4.15
N PRO A 314 -4.97 -17.14 -3.36
CA PRO A 314 -4.83 -18.59 -3.18
C PRO A 314 -5.08 -19.40 -4.44
N ARG A 315 -5.78 -18.83 -5.42
CA ARG A 315 -6.15 -19.51 -6.67
C ARG A 315 -5.06 -19.43 -7.71
N THR A 316 -4.41 -18.26 -7.85
CA THR A 316 -3.40 -18.02 -8.90
C THR A 316 -1.97 -17.99 -8.36
N GLY A 317 -1.77 -17.76 -7.07
CA GLY A 317 -0.46 -17.45 -6.50
C GLY A 317 0.07 -16.08 -6.93
N SER A 318 -0.76 -15.24 -7.56
CA SER A 318 -0.41 -13.90 -7.95
C SER A 318 -0.41 -12.97 -6.74
N VAL A 319 0.57 -12.07 -6.67
CA VAL A 319 0.56 -10.98 -5.70
C VAL A 319 -0.36 -9.88 -6.24
N PHE A 320 -1.46 -9.63 -5.54
CA PHE A 320 -2.43 -8.58 -5.91
C PHE A 320 -2.36 -7.37 -4.98
N ARG A 321 -1.65 -7.50 -3.86
CA ARG A 321 -1.41 -6.40 -2.92
C ARG A 321 0.00 -6.43 -2.40
N GLU A 322 0.64 -5.26 -2.36
CA GLU A 322 1.98 -5.08 -1.83
C GLU A 322 2.05 -3.79 -1.00
N VAL A 323 2.62 -3.89 0.18
CA VAL A 323 2.96 -2.72 1.01
C VAL A 323 4.43 -2.77 1.37
N GLN A 324 5.19 -1.77 0.91
CA GLN A 324 6.59 -1.59 1.28
C GLN A 324 6.72 -0.42 2.27
N VAL A 325 7.49 -0.64 3.32
CA VAL A 325 7.92 0.42 4.24
C VAL A 325 9.44 0.34 4.35
N LYS A 326 10.16 1.35 3.87
CA LYS A 326 11.61 1.39 3.87
C LYS A 326 12.13 2.62 4.62
N SER A 327 13.23 2.49 5.34
CA SER A 327 13.98 3.64 5.87
C SER A 327 14.76 4.28 4.74
N LEU A 328 14.53 5.57 4.46
CA LEU A 328 15.21 6.31 3.38
C LEU A 328 16.74 6.28 3.51
N ARG A 329 17.26 6.24 4.74
CA ARG A 329 18.70 6.13 5.01
C ARG A 329 19.32 4.79 4.56
N ARG A 330 18.50 3.79 4.28
CA ARG A 330 18.93 2.42 3.91
C ARG A 330 18.57 2.03 2.48
N VAL A 331 17.93 2.94 1.75
CA VAL A 331 17.56 2.68 0.36
C VAL A 331 18.75 2.98 -0.52
N PRO A 332 19.26 2.01 -1.31
CA PRO A 332 20.31 2.26 -2.29
C PRO A 332 19.77 3.15 -3.41
N THR A 333 20.56 4.14 -3.82
CA THR A 333 20.24 5.04 -4.93
C THR A 333 21.21 4.85 -6.08
N ALA A 334 20.78 5.19 -7.28
CA ALA A 334 21.66 5.31 -8.43
C ALA A 334 22.71 6.43 -8.22
N PRO A 335 23.82 6.43 -8.98
CA PRO A 335 24.72 7.59 -9.05
C PRO A 335 23.97 8.88 -9.32
N PRO A 336 24.42 10.03 -8.78
CA PRO A 336 23.70 11.30 -8.96
C PRO A 336 23.76 11.76 -10.41
N ILE A 337 22.65 12.32 -10.88
CA ILE A 337 22.61 13.20 -12.04
C ILE A 337 22.81 14.61 -11.49
N THR A 338 23.80 15.35 -11.98
CA THR A 338 24.15 16.66 -11.47
C THR A 338 23.89 17.76 -12.49
N ALA A 339 23.51 18.94 -11.99
CA ALA A 339 23.40 20.17 -12.76
C ALA A 339 23.90 21.34 -11.91
N THR A 340 24.67 22.24 -12.53
CA THR A 340 25.19 23.47 -11.92
C THR A 340 24.63 24.67 -12.65
N GLY A 341 24.17 25.68 -11.96
CA GLY A 341 23.68 26.93 -12.51
C GLY A 341 23.39 27.95 -11.42
N GLU A 342 23.60 29.23 -11.74
CA GLU A 342 23.33 30.36 -10.85
C GLU A 342 23.93 30.23 -9.44
N GLY A 343 25.09 29.60 -9.33
CA GLY A 343 25.80 29.39 -8.06
C GLY A 343 25.25 28.22 -7.24
N LEU A 344 24.35 27.43 -7.77
CA LEU A 344 23.81 26.22 -7.12
C LEU A 344 24.30 24.94 -7.80
N ASP A 345 24.67 23.96 -7.01
CA ASP A 345 24.88 22.57 -7.43
C ASP A 345 23.69 21.73 -7.01
N VAL A 346 23.05 21.10 -7.98
CA VAL A 346 21.90 20.22 -7.79
C VAL A 346 22.30 18.80 -8.12
N ALA A 347 22.07 17.85 -7.22
CA ALA A 347 22.32 16.45 -7.45
C ALA A 347 21.03 15.62 -7.19
N VAL A 348 20.64 14.82 -8.18
CA VAL A 348 19.43 13.99 -8.14
C VAL A 348 19.83 12.51 -8.14
N ARG A 349 19.41 11.78 -7.13
CA ARG A 349 19.63 10.32 -6.99
C ARG A 349 18.29 9.60 -7.03
N ARG A 350 18.04 8.91 -8.13
CA ARG A 350 16.81 8.11 -8.31
C ARG A 350 17.02 6.67 -7.82
N THR A 351 15.91 5.98 -7.58
CA THR A 351 15.87 4.53 -7.36
C THR A 351 15.20 3.84 -8.56
N TYR A 352 13.90 3.72 -8.55
CA TYR A 352 13.06 3.12 -9.60
C TYR A 352 11.80 3.96 -9.80
N ALA A 353 11.04 3.69 -10.84
CA ALA A 353 9.76 4.36 -11.09
C ALA A 353 8.82 4.19 -9.89
N THR A 354 8.20 5.26 -9.42
CA THR A 354 7.40 5.34 -8.18
C THR A 354 8.17 5.08 -6.88
N GLY A 355 9.49 4.90 -6.96
CA GLY A 355 10.39 4.77 -5.82
C GLY A 355 10.80 6.13 -5.22
N PRO A 356 11.56 6.12 -4.13
CA PRO A 356 12.08 7.34 -3.54
C PRO A 356 13.19 7.94 -4.42
N MET A 357 13.22 9.26 -4.48
CA MET A 357 14.24 10.07 -5.15
C MET A 357 14.78 11.09 -4.16
N ASN A 358 16.09 11.23 -4.08
CA ASN A 358 16.74 12.25 -3.26
C ASN A 358 17.23 13.39 -4.16
N VAL A 359 16.87 14.63 -3.81
CA VAL A 359 17.39 15.87 -4.40
C VAL A 359 18.23 16.55 -3.35
N SER A 360 19.49 16.85 -3.65
CA SER A 360 20.36 17.64 -2.79
C SER A 360 20.81 18.92 -3.52
N VAL A 361 20.83 20.03 -2.79
CA VAL A 361 21.18 21.35 -3.30
C VAL A 361 22.23 21.97 -2.39
N THR A 362 23.32 22.42 -2.98
CA THR A 362 24.41 23.10 -2.27
C THR A 362 24.87 24.34 -3.04
N GLU A 363 25.50 25.26 -2.35
CA GLU A 363 26.25 26.37 -2.95
C GLU A 363 27.42 25.80 -3.77
N ALA A 364 27.54 26.20 -5.02
CA ALA A 364 28.58 25.70 -5.91
C ALA A 364 30.00 26.09 -5.46
N THR A 365 30.16 27.23 -4.76
CA THR A 365 31.48 27.74 -4.33
C THR A 365 31.90 27.22 -2.94
N SER A 366 30.97 27.08 -1.99
CA SER A 366 31.27 26.69 -0.60
C SER A 366 30.89 25.25 -0.29
N GLY A 367 29.99 24.63 -1.07
CA GLY A 367 29.42 23.33 -0.77
C GLY A 367 28.40 23.35 0.38
N GLU A 368 28.03 24.53 0.90
CA GLU A 368 27.05 24.63 1.97
C GLU A 368 25.64 24.23 1.51
N PRO A 369 24.85 23.57 2.37
CA PRO A 369 23.50 23.16 2.03
C PRO A 369 22.56 24.36 1.83
N VAL A 370 21.69 24.30 0.81
CA VAL A 370 20.74 25.35 0.46
C VAL A 370 19.29 24.85 0.62
N ASN A 371 18.48 25.64 1.33
CA ASN A 371 17.05 25.38 1.51
C ASN A 371 16.24 25.89 0.30
N ALA A 372 16.26 25.16 -0.80
CA ALA A 372 15.62 25.50 -2.05
C ALA A 372 14.24 24.84 -2.21
N THR A 373 13.38 25.47 -3.00
CA THR A 373 12.11 24.89 -3.45
C THR A 373 12.37 23.94 -4.61
N VAL A 374 11.80 22.76 -4.58
CA VAL A 374 11.93 21.73 -5.62
C VAL A 374 10.59 21.52 -6.32
N VAL A 375 10.62 21.62 -7.65
CA VAL A 375 9.50 21.44 -8.56
C VAL A 375 9.82 20.27 -9.49
N VAL A 376 8.89 19.35 -9.66
CA VAL A 376 8.98 18.20 -10.58
C VAL A 376 7.80 18.27 -11.53
N ASP A 377 8.04 18.33 -12.83
CA ASP A 377 7.02 18.43 -13.89
C ASP A 377 5.94 19.48 -13.55
N ASP A 378 6.40 20.72 -13.29
CA ASP A 378 5.59 21.91 -12.94
C ASP A 378 4.82 21.81 -11.59
N ARG A 379 5.14 20.83 -10.76
CA ARG A 379 4.52 20.67 -9.42
C ARG A 379 5.55 20.82 -8.31
N THR A 380 5.28 21.69 -7.35
CA THR A 380 6.10 21.79 -6.14
C THR A 380 5.97 20.50 -5.33
N VAL A 381 7.11 19.81 -5.11
CA VAL A 381 7.18 18.59 -4.32
C VAL A 381 7.71 18.82 -2.90
N GLY A 382 8.30 19.99 -2.64
CA GLY A 382 8.75 20.36 -1.29
C GLY A 382 9.94 21.31 -1.30
N ARG A 383 10.63 21.41 -0.16
CA ARG A 383 11.86 22.16 0.04
C ARG A 383 12.95 21.26 0.60
N THR A 384 14.20 21.51 0.26
CA THR A 384 15.36 20.70 0.69
C THR A 384 15.68 20.80 2.19
N GLY A 385 15.09 21.75 2.89
CA GLY A 385 15.35 21.92 4.31
C GLY A 385 16.74 22.48 4.62
N LEU A 386 17.12 22.47 5.91
CA LEU A 386 18.40 23.04 6.39
C LEU A 386 19.61 22.16 6.04
N ASP A 387 19.39 20.89 5.75
CA ASP A 387 20.42 19.92 5.33
C ASP A 387 20.63 19.90 3.79
N GLY A 388 19.94 20.79 3.08
CA GLY A 388 20.00 20.87 1.62
C GLY A 388 19.43 19.64 0.92
N SER A 389 18.63 18.80 1.58
CA SER A 389 18.19 17.51 1.06
C SER A 389 16.68 17.35 1.11
N LEU A 390 16.08 16.85 0.03
CA LEU A 390 14.66 16.49 -0.06
C LEU A 390 14.52 15.08 -0.60
N TRP A 391 13.72 14.28 0.09
CA TRP A 391 13.24 13.02 -0.45
C TRP A 391 11.83 13.20 -1.05
N ALA A 392 11.69 12.87 -2.32
CA ALA A 392 10.43 12.91 -3.06
C ALA A 392 10.15 11.55 -3.72
N ILE A 393 9.00 11.41 -4.37
CA ILE A 393 8.69 10.24 -5.19
C ILE A 393 9.15 10.51 -6.62
N SER A 394 9.87 9.56 -7.21
CA SER A 394 10.30 9.58 -8.60
C SER A 394 9.14 9.19 -9.52
N PRO A 395 8.62 10.08 -10.36
CA PRO A 395 7.63 9.71 -11.37
C PRO A 395 8.17 8.65 -12.34
N ARG A 396 7.28 8.05 -13.14
CA ARG A 396 7.69 7.22 -14.28
C ARG A 396 8.33 8.08 -15.37
N GLY A 397 9.23 7.46 -16.10
CA GLY A 397 9.85 8.12 -17.26
C GLY A 397 10.89 9.18 -16.91
N GLU A 398 11.13 10.04 -17.88
CA GLU A 398 11.94 11.23 -17.75
C GLU A 398 11.15 12.32 -17.02
N LEU A 399 11.81 13.16 -16.24
CA LEU A 399 11.19 14.27 -15.53
C LEU A 399 11.99 15.57 -15.70
N ASN A 400 11.32 16.69 -15.62
CA ASN A 400 11.93 18.01 -15.52
C ASN A 400 11.99 18.39 -14.03
N LEU A 401 13.19 18.67 -13.54
CA LEU A 401 13.42 19.15 -12.18
C LEU A 401 13.82 20.62 -12.24
N THR A 402 13.10 21.47 -11.51
CA THR A 402 13.45 22.86 -11.29
C THR A 402 13.67 23.10 -9.81
N VAL A 403 14.81 23.70 -9.48
CA VAL A 403 15.19 24.09 -8.11
C VAL A 403 15.25 25.62 -8.09
N THR A 404 14.59 26.20 -7.07
CA THR A 404 14.52 27.67 -6.91
C THR A 404 14.93 28.09 -5.51
N ASP A 405 15.84 29.07 -5.42
CA ASP A 405 16.22 29.72 -4.17
C ASP A 405 16.30 31.25 -4.39
N GLY A 406 15.31 32.00 -3.96
CA GLY A 406 15.13 33.40 -4.30
C GLY A 406 14.99 33.60 -5.79
N ASP A 407 15.91 34.39 -6.40
CA ASP A 407 15.94 34.64 -7.83
C ASP A 407 16.78 33.61 -8.62
N ARG A 408 17.45 32.69 -7.93
CA ARG A 408 18.30 31.65 -8.53
C ARG A 408 17.45 30.44 -8.96
N VAL A 409 17.60 30.04 -10.23
CA VAL A 409 16.81 28.94 -10.80
C VAL A 409 17.72 27.97 -11.56
N VAL A 410 17.68 26.71 -11.21
CA VAL A 410 18.36 25.63 -11.94
C VAL A 410 17.32 24.65 -12.45
N THR A 411 17.27 24.44 -13.75
CA THR A 411 16.40 23.44 -14.38
C THR A 411 17.26 22.36 -15.03
N THR A 412 16.90 21.10 -14.79
CA THR A 412 17.57 19.95 -15.39
C THR A 412 16.58 18.87 -15.78
N ARG A 413 16.91 18.15 -16.84
CA ARG A 413 16.15 16.99 -17.28
C ARG A 413 16.80 15.73 -16.68
N VAL A 414 16.01 14.97 -15.98
CA VAL A 414 16.45 13.75 -15.28
C VAL A 414 15.90 12.54 -16.03
N ALA A 415 16.79 11.79 -16.67
CA ALA A 415 16.42 10.60 -17.46
C ALA A 415 15.70 9.55 -16.62
N SER A 416 14.86 8.73 -17.26
CA SER A 416 14.22 7.58 -16.61
C SER A 416 15.27 6.63 -16.04
N SER A 417 15.01 6.06 -14.88
CA SER A 417 15.89 5.07 -14.26
C SER A 417 15.92 3.70 -15.00
N SER A 418 15.12 3.54 -16.06
CA SER A 418 14.97 2.29 -16.83
C SER A 418 15.93 2.12 -17.99
N ARG A 419 16.87 3.03 -18.23
CA ARG A 419 17.89 2.85 -19.26
C ARG A 419 19.24 2.46 -18.63
N ALA A 420 19.33 1.23 -18.10
CA ALA A 420 20.60 0.54 -18.12
C ALA A 420 20.95 0.32 -19.61
N ALA A 421 22.10 0.80 -20.01
CA ALA A 421 22.57 0.73 -21.38
C ALA A 421 22.41 -0.69 -21.94
N THR A 422 21.51 -0.86 -22.89
CA THR A 422 21.74 -1.83 -23.94
C THR A 422 22.89 -1.23 -24.75
N GLY A 423 24.09 -1.64 -24.40
CA GLY A 423 25.23 -1.52 -25.29
C GLY A 423 24.84 -2.20 -26.58
N ASP A 424 24.61 -1.37 -27.59
CA ASP A 424 24.58 -1.79 -28.97
C ASP A 424 26.04 -2.13 -29.35
N ASP A 425 26.40 -3.39 -29.13
CA ASP A 425 27.51 -4.04 -29.82
C ASP A 425 27.00 -5.38 -30.28
N GLY A 426 26.67 -5.41 -31.58
CA GLY A 426 26.30 -6.62 -32.29
C GLY A 426 27.39 -7.68 -32.19
N ALA A 427 27.08 -8.71 -31.42
CA ALA A 427 27.70 -10.02 -31.55
C ALA A 427 26.59 -11.05 -31.30
N ALA A 428 26.02 -11.52 -32.41
CA ALA A 428 25.23 -12.73 -32.43
C ALA A 428 26.08 -13.88 -31.90
N ALA A 429 25.90 -14.26 -30.65
CA ALA A 429 26.40 -15.51 -30.14
C ALA A 429 25.38 -16.59 -30.49
N GLU A 430 25.73 -17.38 -31.50
CA GLU A 430 25.07 -18.66 -31.81
C GLU A 430 25.01 -19.50 -30.54
N ALA A 431 23.80 -19.77 -30.07
CA ALA A 431 23.57 -20.76 -29.03
C ALA A 431 23.77 -22.15 -29.63
N THR A 432 24.96 -22.67 -29.49
CA THR A 432 25.26 -24.09 -29.75
C THR A 432 24.51 -24.94 -28.73
N ALA A 433 23.47 -25.63 -29.21
CA ALA A 433 22.75 -26.61 -28.43
C ALA A 433 23.68 -27.68 -27.85
N MET A 434 23.73 -27.77 -26.54
CA MET A 434 24.45 -28.84 -25.83
C MET A 434 23.61 -30.12 -25.90
N PRO A 435 24.17 -31.27 -26.32
CA PRO A 435 23.45 -32.54 -26.36
C PRO A 435 23.15 -33.05 -24.93
N PRO A 436 22.10 -33.85 -24.76
CA PRO A 436 21.72 -34.38 -23.46
C PRO A 436 22.78 -35.34 -22.93
N PRO A 437 23.07 -35.39 -21.61
CA PRO A 437 24.05 -36.31 -21.03
C PRO A 437 23.52 -37.75 -21.11
N ALA A 438 24.41 -38.62 -21.61
CA ALA A 438 24.20 -40.05 -21.70
C ALA A 438 24.12 -40.70 -20.32
N ASP A 439 23.31 -41.75 -20.24
CA ASP A 439 23.08 -42.64 -19.12
C ASP A 439 24.39 -43.05 -18.40
N ARG A 440 24.42 -42.86 -17.09
CA ARG A 440 25.43 -43.48 -16.22
C ARG A 440 24.75 -44.47 -15.27
N PRO A 441 25.33 -45.68 -15.11
CA PRO A 441 24.72 -46.75 -14.32
C PRO A 441 24.78 -46.45 -12.81
N ALA A 442 23.77 -46.97 -12.10
CA ALA A 442 23.58 -46.87 -10.66
C ALA A 442 24.77 -47.42 -9.89
N ALA A 443 25.38 -46.60 -9.05
CA ALA A 443 26.30 -47.04 -8.01
C ALA A 443 25.57 -47.04 -6.65
N THR A 444 25.29 -48.20 -6.13
CA THR A 444 24.91 -48.48 -4.75
C THR A 444 26.03 -48.04 -3.82
N GLY A 445 25.80 -46.98 -3.06
CA GLY A 445 26.75 -46.53 -2.04
C GLY A 445 26.00 -45.92 -0.87
N THR A 446 25.81 -46.73 0.16
CA THR A 446 25.35 -46.34 1.50
C THR A 446 26.24 -45.26 2.08
N ARG A 447 25.73 -44.06 2.26
CA ARG A 447 26.40 -43.02 3.02
C ARG A 447 25.44 -42.44 4.06
N SER A 448 25.82 -42.64 5.32
CA SER A 448 25.15 -42.09 6.51
C SER A 448 25.15 -40.56 6.51
N PRO A 449 24.07 -39.90 6.99
CA PRO A 449 24.03 -38.47 7.11
C PRO A 449 24.79 -37.98 8.35
N PRO A 450 25.42 -36.79 8.31
CA PRO A 450 26.01 -36.18 9.49
C PRO A 450 24.90 -35.58 10.40
N PRO A 451 25.14 -35.54 11.73
CA PRO A 451 24.16 -34.99 12.68
C PRO A 451 24.27 -33.48 12.72
N GLY A 452 23.16 -32.81 12.42
CA GLY A 452 23.01 -31.35 12.50
C GLY A 452 21.59 -30.99 12.82
N ASN A 453 21.17 -31.39 14.02
CA ASN A 453 19.83 -31.09 14.58
C ASN A 453 19.77 -29.60 14.98
N ARG A 454 18.95 -28.80 14.28
CA ARG A 454 18.41 -27.55 14.82
C ARG A 454 16.89 -27.67 14.80
N SER A 455 16.38 -28.16 15.91
CA SER A 455 14.96 -28.10 16.27
C SER A 455 14.51 -26.64 16.29
N ILE A 456 13.58 -26.30 15.41
CA ILE A 456 12.79 -25.06 15.54
C ILE A 456 11.73 -25.35 16.59
N LYS A 457 11.97 -24.90 17.82
CA LYS A 457 10.97 -24.86 18.88
C LYS A 457 9.90 -23.85 18.46
N ALA A 458 8.66 -24.30 18.32
CA ALA A 458 7.49 -23.46 18.34
C ALA A 458 7.38 -22.85 19.75
N GLY A 459 7.80 -21.60 19.88
CA GLY A 459 7.66 -20.84 21.10
C GLY A 459 6.24 -20.30 21.19
N THR A 460 5.44 -20.87 22.05
CA THR A 460 4.21 -20.26 22.56
C THR A 460 4.66 -19.23 23.61
N GLU A 461 4.88 -17.99 23.20
CA GLU A 461 5.11 -16.90 24.15
C GLU A 461 3.75 -16.34 24.61
N THR A 462 3.42 -16.65 25.82
CA THR A 462 2.37 -16.00 26.59
C THR A 462 2.92 -14.64 27.03
N ALA A 463 2.51 -13.55 26.37
CA ALA A 463 2.85 -12.21 26.81
C ALA A 463 2.04 -11.85 28.05
N THR A 464 2.67 -11.93 29.21
CA THR A 464 2.12 -11.39 30.48
C THR A 464 2.30 -9.88 30.47
N THR A 465 1.23 -9.14 30.19
CA THR A 465 1.22 -7.68 30.32
C THR A 465 1.05 -7.32 31.79
N THR A 466 2.11 -6.88 32.44
CA THR A 466 2.07 -6.26 33.78
C THR A 466 1.48 -4.86 33.65
N ALA A 467 0.26 -4.66 34.12
CA ALA A 467 -0.38 -3.37 34.24
C ALA A 467 0.29 -2.57 35.36
N GLY A 468 1.13 -1.61 35.00
CA GLY A 468 1.65 -0.59 35.91
C GLY A 468 0.57 0.43 36.26
N ASN A 469 0.04 0.36 37.46
CA ASN A 469 -0.94 1.29 38.00
C ASN A 469 -0.20 2.58 38.42
N ALA A 470 -0.28 3.63 37.62
CA ALA A 470 0.21 4.96 38.02
C ALA A 470 -0.93 5.72 38.71
N THR A 471 -0.90 5.76 40.04
CA THR A 471 -1.78 6.58 40.86
C THR A 471 -1.31 8.04 40.77
N ILE A 472 -2.11 8.92 40.19
CA ILE A 472 -1.92 10.36 40.19
C ILE A 472 -2.62 10.93 41.42
N ALA A 473 -1.86 11.44 42.37
CA ALA A 473 -2.39 12.19 43.51
C ALA A 473 -2.85 13.60 43.10
N PRO A 474 -3.94 14.15 43.67
CA PRO A 474 -4.40 15.50 43.34
C PRO A 474 -3.54 16.54 44.02
N GLY A 475 -2.89 17.41 43.26
CA GLY A 475 -2.19 18.59 43.75
C GLY A 475 -3.17 19.69 44.17
N ASN A 476 -3.03 20.12 45.37
CA ASN A 476 -3.76 21.21 46.04
C ASN A 476 -3.38 22.57 45.41
N ALA A 477 -4.33 23.26 44.79
CA ALA A 477 -4.13 24.65 44.38
C ALA A 477 -4.64 25.59 45.46
N THR A 478 -3.74 26.29 46.12
CA THR A 478 -4.04 27.42 47.00
C THR A 478 -4.27 28.68 46.18
N ALA A 479 -5.43 29.27 46.38
CA ALA A 479 -5.80 30.61 45.90
C ALA A 479 -5.00 31.70 46.61
N GLY A 480 -4.50 32.65 45.84
CA GLY A 480 -3.98 33.92 46.34
C GLY A 480 -4.49 35.06 45.45
N THR A 481 -5.37 35.88 46.04
CA THR A 481 -5.71 37.21 45.54
C THR A 481 -4.96 38.24 46.45
N PRO A 482 -4.69 39.48 46.06
CA PRO A 482 -5.61 40.43 45.44
C PRO A 482 -5.27 40.88 44.00
#